data_fd088454d7a360cf6be334f42e9960f3
#
_entry.id   fd088454d7a360cf6be334f42e9960f3
#
_cell.length_a   1.000
_cell.length_b   1.000
_cell.length_c   1.000
_cell.angle_alpha   90.00
_cell.angle_beta   90.00
_cell.angle_gamma   90.00
#
_symmetry.space_group_name_H-M   'P 1'
#
loop_
_entity.id
_entity.type
_entity.pdbx_description
1 polymer ?
#
loop_
_entity_poly.entity_id
_entity_poly.type
_entity_poly.pdbx_seq_one_letter_code
_entity_poly.pdbx_strand_id
1 'polypeptide(L)'
;MHSILAVDDSASMRKMVSFTLSGAGYHVVEAVDGQDALEKVQTQKFDLVLTDQNMPRLDGLGLTRKLREQEAFKSTPILILTTESTDEMKQAGRAAGATGWLVKPFDPHRLIEIIKKVIR
;
A
#
# COMPACT_ATOMS: atom_id res chain seq x y z
N MET A 1 -0.32 -15.24 10.75
CA MET A 1 -1.16 -14.25 10.04
C MET A 1 -0.28 -13.24 9.34
N HIS A 2 -0.69 -12.81 8.16
CA HIS A 2 0.09 -11.85 7.39
C HIS A 2 -0.13 -10.43 7.90
N SER A 3 0.94 -9.62 7.84
CA SER A 3 0.90 -8.22 8.28
C SER A 3 0.90 -7.30 7.07
N ILE A 4 0.00 -6.33 7.09
CA ILE A 4 -0.16 -5.35 6.01
C ILE A 4 0.01 -3.95 6.57
N LEU A 5 0.82 -3.13 5.89
CA LEU A 5 0.95 -1.72 6.20
C LEU A 5 -0.01 -0.94 5.30
N ALA A 6 -0.98 -0.27 5.89
CA ALA A 6 -1.97 0.53 5.17
C ALA A 6 -1.64 2.01 5.33
N VAL A 7 -1.33 2.67 4.22
CA VAL A 7 -0.84 4.05 4.21
C VAL A 7 -1.85 4.95 3.50
N ASP A 8 -2.42 5.92 4.20
CA ASP A 8 -3.37 6.87 3.62
C ASP A 8 -3.46 8.09 4.56
N ASP A 9 -3.42 9.28 4.00
CA ASP A 9 -3.52 10.51 4.79
C ASP A 9 -4.97 10.84 5.19
N SER A 10 -5.94 10.21 4.54
CA SER A 10 -7.35 10.34 4.91
C SER A 10 -7.67 9.37 6.05
N ALA A 11 -8.02 9.89 7.21
CA ALA A 11 -8.34 9.05 8.36
C ALA A 11 -9.53 8.13 8.09
N SER A 12 -10.57 8.63 7.42
CA SER A 12 -11.74 7.82 7.11
C SER A 12 -11.44 6.70 6.12
N MET A 13 -10.67 6.99 5.06
CA MET A 13 -10.28 5.98 4.09
C MET A 13 -9.37 4.93 4.74
N ARG A 14 -8.42 5.38 5.54
CA ARG A 14 -7.49 4.48 6.24
C ARG A 14 -8.27 3.52 7.17
N LYS A 15 -9.28 4.02 7.86
CA LYS A 15 -10.14 3.19 8.71
C LYS A 15 -10.95 2.17 7.91
N MET A 16 -11.47 2.56 6.76
CA MET A 16 -12.22 1.65 5.88
C MET A 16 -11.34 0.52 5.39
N VAL A 17 -10.13 0.86 4.95
CA VAL A 17 -9.15 -0.13 4.50
C VAL A 17 -8.78 -1.08 5.64
N SER A 18 -8.44 -0.53 6.80
CA SER A 18 -8.09 -1.34 7.96
C SER A 18 -9.21 -2.28 8.37
N PHE A 19 -10.44 -1.81 8.38
CA PHE A 19 -11.59 -2.62 8.75
C PHE A 19 -11.76 -3.78 7.75
N THR A 20 -11.66 -3.48 6.47
CA THR A 20 -11.78 -4.49 5.41
C THR A 20 -10.70 -5.56 5.55
N LEU A 21 -9.46 -5.17 5.73
CA LEU A 21 -8.34 -6.10 5.82
C LEU A 21 -8.36 -6.91 7.11
N SER A 22 -8.66 -6.26 8.23
CA SER A 22 -8.77 -6.95 9.52
C SER A 22 -9.89 -7.98 9.49
N GLY A 23 -11.02 -7.65 8.85
CA GLY A 23 -12.13 -8.58 8.70
C GLY A 23 -11.78 -9.81 7.87
N ALA A 24 -10.77 -9.71 7.02
CA ALA A 24 -10.28 -10.84 6.21
C ALA A 24 -9.17 -11.64 6.91
N GLY A 25 -8.82 -11.28 8.15
CA GLY A 25 -7.86 -12.05 8.93
C GLY A 25 -6.42 -11.53 8.89
N TYR A 26 -6.19 -10.34 8.32
CA TYR A 26 -4.86 -9.76 8.29
C TYR A 26 -4.59 -8.90 9.52
N HIS A 27 -3.33 -8.86 9.91
CA HIS A 27 -2.88 -7.90 10.92
C HIS A 27 -2.54 -6.59 10.20
N VAL A 28 -3.18 -5.49 10.60
CA VAL A 28 -3.03 -4.21 9.90
C VAL A 28 -2.37 -3.18 10.79
N VAL A 29 -1.35 -2.52 10.25
CA VAL A 29 -0.72 -1.36 10.88
C VAL A 29 -0.98 -0.17 9.97
N GLU A 30 -1.39 0.96 10.53
CA GLU A 30 -1.75 2.15 9.76
C GLU A 30 -0.63 3.17 9.79
N ALA A 31 -0.43 3.87 8.67
CA ALA A 31 0.49 5.00 8.57
C ALA A 31 -0.24 6.16 7.91
N VAL A 32 0.05 7.38 8.34
CA VAL A 32 -0.68 8.57 7.89
C VAL A 32 -0.12 9.18 6.61
N ASP A 33 1.10 8.85 6.25
CA ASP A 33 1.74 9.27 4.99
C ASP A 33 2.96 8.41 4.72
N GLY A 34 3.66 8.69 3.61
CA GLY A 34 4.83 7.92 3.22
C GLY A 34 5.98 8.02 4.21
N GLN A 35 6.17 9.17 4.81
CA GLN A 35 7.25 9.34 5.79
C GLN A 35 6.99 8.50 7.05
N ASP A 36 5.75 8.53 7.55
CA ASP A 36 5.35 7.71 8.68
C ASP A 36 5.50 6.21 8.35
N ALA A 37 5.17 5.83 7.13
CA ALA A 37 5.35 4.45 6.67
C ALA A 37 6.81 4.03 6.70
N LEU A 38 7.72 4.90 6.24
CA LEU A 38 9.16 4.60 6.29
C LEU A 38 9.66 4.41 7.71
N GLU A 39 9.13 5.17 8.65
CA GLU A 39 9.49 5.00 10.06
C GLU A 39 9.01 3.66 10.59
N LYS A 40 7.80 3.27 10.24
CA LYS A 40 7.23 2.01 10.73
C LYS A 40 7.94 0.78 10.19
N VAL A 41 8.42 0.82 8.95
CA VAL A 41 9.14 -0.32 8.37
C VAL A 41 10.53 -0.51 9.00
N GLN A 42 11.03 0.48 9.75
CA GLN A 42 12.29 0.33 10.48
C GLN A 42 12.18 -0.63 11.67
N THR A 43 10.97 -0.75 12.24
CA THR A 43 10.76 -1.52 13.46
C THR A 43 9.93 -2.78 13.26
N GLN A 44 9.26 -2.93 12.11
CA GLN A 44 8.37 -4.06 11.84
C GLN A 44 8.55 -4.53 10.42
N LYS A 45 8.26 -5.81 10.21
CA LYS A 45 8.22 -6.40 8.87
C LYS A 45 6.78 -6.51 8.40
N PHE A 46 6.58 -6.35 7.11
CA PHE A 46 5.27 -6.44 6.50
C PHE A 46 5.29 -7.38 5.32
N ASP A 47 4.19 -8.09 5.10
CA ASP A 47 4.04 -9.01 3.99
C ASP A 47 3.48 -8.31 2.75
N LEU A 48 2.90 -7.12 2.95
CA LEU A 48 2.33 -6.33 1.87
C LEU A 48 2.22 -4.87 2.33
N VAL A 49 2.41 -3.94 1.39
CA VAL A 49 2.17 -2.51 1.62
C VAL A 49 1.05 -2.08 0.68
N LEU A 50 0.01 -1.46 1.23
CA LEU A 50 -1.09 -0.88 0.47
C LEU A 50 -1.06 0.63 0.74
N THR A 51 -0.79 1.43 -0.28
CA THR A 51 -0.59 2.88 -0.09
C THR A 51 -1.44 3.70 -1.03
N ASP A 52 -1.94 4.82 -0.53
CA ASP A 52 -2.51 5.87 -1.37
C ASP A 52 -1.38 6.53 -2.16
N GLN A 53 -1.72 7.18 -3.28
CA GLN A 53 -0.72 7.91 -4.07
C GLN A 53 -0.56 9.34 -3.58
N ASN A 54 -1.64 10.06 -3.37
CA ASN A 54 -1.58 11.50 -3.07
C ASN A 54 -1.56 11.75 -1.56
N MET A 55 -0.37 11.96 -1.03
CA MET A 55 -0.14 12.18 0.39
C MET A 55 0.90 13.28 0.58
N PRO A 56 0.82 14.05 1.70
CA PRO A 56 1.86 15.03 1.98
C PRO A 56 3.18 14.37 2.36
N ARG A 57 4.25 15.10 2.30
CA ARG A 57 5.61 14.74 2.64
C ARG A 57 6.25 13.70 1.72
N LEU A 58 5.57 12.59 1.45
CA LEU A 58 6.07 11.56 0.55
C LEU A 58 4.89 10.81 -0.02
N ASP A 59 4.71 10.83 -1.34
CA ASP A 59 3.60 10.17 -2.00
C ASP A 59 3.84 8.66 -2.19
N GLY A 60 2.83 7.97 -2.73
CA GLY A 60 2.90 6.53 -2.92
C GLY A 60 4.01 6.07 -3.84
N LEU A 61 4.25 6.81 -4.93
CA LEU A 61 5.35 6.50 -5.85
C LEU A 61 6.70 6.66 -5.16
N GLY A 62 6.87 7.76 -4.42
CA GLY A 62 8.09 8.02 -3.66
C GLY A 62 8.33 6.97 -2.60
N LEU A 63 7.29 6.59 -1.87
CA LEU A 63 7.37 5.54 -0.87
C LEU A 63 7.79 4.21 -1.51
N THR A 64 7.19 3.86 -2.65
CA THR A 64 7.51 2.63 -3.36
C THR A 64 8.97 2.59 -3.75
N ARG A 65 9.50 3.68 -4.32
CA ARG A 65 10.91 3.76 -4.71
C ARG A 65 11.83 3.55 -3.52
N LYS A 66 11.53 4.21 -2.40
CA LYS A 66 12.36 4.10 -1.20
C LYS A 66 12.31 2.72 -0.59
N LEU A 67 11.16 2.08 -0.59
CA LEU A 67 11.04 0.70 -0.10
C LEU A 67 11.84 -0.27 -0.97
N ARG A 68 11.81 -0.08 -2.29
CA ARG A 68 12.57 -0.95 -3.20
C ARG A 68 14.08 -0.80 -3.07
N GLU A 69 14.54 0.29 -2.48
CA GLU A 69 15.96 0.46 -2.16
C GLU A 69 16.39 -0.37 -0.96
N GLN A 70 15.45 -0.81 -0.14
CA GLN A 70 15.74 -1.61 1.05
C GLN A 70 15.68 -3.09 0.70
N GLU A 71 16.72 -3.83 1.09
CA GLU A 71 16.83 -5.25 0.80
C GLU A 71 15.62 -6.02 1.32
N ALA A 72 15.13 -5.68 2.50
CA ALA A 72 14.01 -6.36 3.13
C ALA A 72 12.70 -6.23 2.35
N PHE A 73 12.59 -5.22 1.46
CA PHE A 73 11.36 -4.94 0.72
C PHE A 73 11.47 -5.15 -0.78
N LYS A 74 12.53 -5.77 -1.26
CA LYS A 74 12.72 -5.97 -2.70
C LYS A 74 11.65 -6.86 -3.33
N SER A 75 11.14 -7.81 -2.57
CA SER A 75 10.12 -8.76 -3.05
C SER A 75 8.75 -8.55 -2.43
N THR A 76 8.62 -7.63 -1.48
CA THR A 76 7.34 -7.40 -0.80
C THR A 76 6.34 -6.77 -1.77
N PRO A 77 5.13 -7.33 -1.92
CA PRO A 77 4.12 -6.71 -2.77
C PRO A 77 3.77 -5.30 -2.28
N ILE A 78 3.72 -4.36 -3.21
CA ILE A 78 3.32 -2.98 -2.94
C ILE A 78 2.20 -2.63 -3.91
N LEU A 79 1.02 -2.34 -3.36
CA LEU A 79 -0.15 -1.97 -4.14
C LEU A 79 -0.45 -0.49 -3.90
N ILE A 80 -0.69 0.25 -4.98
CA ILE A 80 -1.06 1.67 -4.90
C ILE A 80 -2.56 1.79 -5.15
N LEU A 81 -3.27 2.40 -4.20
CA LEU A 81 -4.72 2.62 -4.25
C LEU A 81 -4.97 4.11 -4.41
N THR A 82 -5.54 4.54 -5.54
CA THR A 82 -5.63 5.95 -5.88
C THR A 82 -6.86 6.25 -6.73
N THR A 83 -7.25 7.54 -6.78
CA THR A 83 -8.31 8.00 -7.68
C THR A 83 -7.80 8.21 -9.11
N GLU A 84 -6.49 8.18 -9.33
CA GLU A 84 -5.90 8.39 -10.65
C GLU A 84 -5.75 7.09 -11.40
N SER A 85 -6.21 7.06 -12.66
CA SER A 85 -6.23 5.83 -13.46
C SER A 85 -5.63 6.02 -14.85
N THR A 86 -4.86 7.08 -15.08
CA THR A 86 -4.22 7.30 -16.38
C THR A 86 -3.13 6.27 -16.64
N ASP A 87 -2.89 5.98 -17.90
CA ASP A 87 -1.82 5.06 -18.30
C ASP A 87 -0.45 5.58 -17.85
N GLU A 88 -0.25 6.89 -17.88
CA GLU A 88 0.99 7.52 -17.43
C GLU A 88 1.26 7.24 -15.96
N MET A 89 0.23 7.34 -15.13
CA MET A 89 0.38 7.07 -13.69
C MET A 89 0.61 5.60 -13.43
N LYS A 90 -0.04 4.71 -14.19
CA LYS A 90 0.17 3.27 -14.07
C LYS A 90 1.60 2.89 -14.46
N GLN A 91 2.12 3.50 -15.52
CA GLN A 91 3.51 3.28 -15.94
C GLN A 91 4.48 3.82 -14.90
N ALA A 92 4.19 4.98 -14.32
CA ALA A 92 5.02 5.54 -13.26
C ALA A 92 5.06 4.61 -12.04
N GLY A 93 3.92 4.03 -11.68
CA GLY A 93 3.84 3.05 -10.60
C GLY A 93 4.69 1.82 -10.88
N ARG A 94 4.59 1.30 -12.09
CA ARG A 94 5.38 0.14 -12.52
C ARG A 94 6.88 0.47 -12.51
N ALA A 95 7.25 1.64 -13.01
CA ALA A 95 8.64 2.09 -13.03
C ALA A 95 9.20 2.28 -11.62
N ALA A 96 8.35 2.68 -10.67
CA ALA A 96 8.76 2.82 -9.27
C ALA A 96 8.90 1.47 -8.57
N GLY A 97 8.38 0.41 -9.15
CA GLY A 97 8.47 -0.94 -8.60
C GLY A 97 7.19 -1.43 -7.92
N ALA A 98 6.05 -0.77 -8.15
CA ALA A 98 4.77 -1.21 -7.59
C ALA A 98 4.35 -2.55 -8.20
N THR A 99 3.76 -3.40 -7.37
CA THR A 99 3.23 -4.68 -7.81
C THR A 99 1.91 -4.52 -8.55
N GLY A 100 1.09 -3.57 -8.12
CA GLY A 100 -0.21 -3.33 -8.74
C GLY A 100 -0.72 -1.93 -8.47
N TRP A 101 -1.77 -1.58 -9.20
CA TRP A 101 -2.38 -0.26 -9.17
C TRP A 101 -3.89 -0.44 -9.13
N LEU A 102 -4.53 0.07 -8.07
CA LEU A 102 -5.97 -0.06 -7.85
C LEU A 102 -6.61 1.32 -7.83
N VAL A 103 -7.82 1.43 -8.38
CA VAL A 103 -8.53 2.72 -8.49
C VAL A 103 -9.61 2.80 -7.43
N LYS A 104 -9.69 3.95 -6.75
CA LYS A 104 -10.75 4.24 -5.78
C LYS A 104 -12.02 4.68 -6.52
N PRO A 105 -13.20 4.43 -5.97
CA PRO A 105 -13.45 3.68 -4.74
C PRO A 105 -13.19 2.19 -4.96
N PHE A 106 -12.71 1.52 -3.92
CA PHE A 106 -12.40 0.10 -4.02
C PHE A 106 -13.61 -0.76 -3.65
N ASP A 107 -13.70 -1.93 -4.29
CA ASP A 107 -14.65 -2.97 -3.90
C ASP A 107 -13.94 -3.84 -2.86
N PRO A 108 -14.47 -3.98 -1.63
CA PRO A 108 -13.82 -4.77 -0.59
C PRO A 108 -13.50 -6.21 -1.00
N HIS A 109 -14.42 -6.88 -1.69
CA HIS A 109 -14.19 -8.25 -2.14
C HIS A 109 -13.05 -8.33 -3.15
N ARG A 110 -13.03 -7.41 -4.11
CA ARG A 110 -11.99 -7.37 -5.13
C ARG A 110 -10.63 -7.05 -4.54
N LEU A 111 -10.59 -6.14 -3.59
CA LEU A 111 -9.34 -5.80 -2.89
C LEU A 111 -8.76 -7.04 -2.20
N ILE A 112 -9.59 -7.78 -1.47
CA ILE A 112 -9.15 -8.99 -0.77
C ILE A 112 -8.67 -10.05 -1.78
N GLU A 113 -9.39 -10.22 -2.89
CA GLU A 113 -8.98 -11.17 -3.93
C GLU A 113 -7.59 -10.85 -4.49
N ILE A 114 -7.34 -9.57 -4.76
CA ILE A 114 -6.06 -9.13 -5.30
C ILE A 114 -4.94 -9.35 -4.27
N ILE A 115 -5.20 -9.02 -3.01
CA ILE A 115 -4.23 -9.22 -1.95
C ILE A 115 -3.87 -10.70 -1.82
N LYS A 116 -4.86 -11.59 -1.85
CA LYS A 116 -4.62 -13.03 -1.76
C LYS A 116 -3.76 -13.56 -2.91
N LYS A 117 -3.87 -12.96 -4.09
CA LYS A 117 -3.08 -13.38 -5.25
C LYS A 117 -1.62 -12.97 -5.13
N VAL A 118 -1.32 -11.83 -4.51
CA VAL A 118 0.04 -11.29 -4.49
C VAL A 118 0.79 -11.59 -3.20
N ILE A 119 0.09 -11.81 -2.10
CA ILE A 119 0.71 -12.09 -0.81
C ILE A 119 1.16 -13.56 -0.76
N ARG A 120 2.30 -13.82 -0.11
CA ARG A 120 2.87 -15.16 -0.11
C ARG A 120 3.09 -15.71 1.27
#